data_f568740c5abecad9edab733ea02f44e2
#
_entry.id   f568740c5abecad9edab733ea02f44e2
#
_cell.length_a   1.000
_cell.length_b   1.000
_cell.length_c   1.000
_cell.angle_alpha   90.00
_cell.angle_beta   90.00
_cell.angle_gamma   90.00
#
_symmetry.space_group_name_H-M   'P 1'
#
loop_
_entity.id
_entity.type
_entity.pdbx_description
1 polymer ?
#
loop_
_entity_poly.entity_id
_entity_poly.type
_entity_poly.pdbx_seq_one_letter_code
_entity_poly.pdbx_strand_id
1 'polypeptide(L)'
;MPALLHNRIRRYREVLAVSEDRKPKVEPYTAPAGGWGSVKSVTQILRREKVPIPSTIKELWRQNKPRGFTCVSCAWPQPEKPLAFEFCENGAKASAWELTSLRTTPEFFAQHTCAELQQWSDHDLEQQGRLTQPMRYDRASDKYVPCAWHEAFAAIGAELKKLDPRSVVFYASGRASLETSYLYALFARMYGHNNLPDSSNMCHEATGVALRQCIGTPVGTVVLDDFAKTDCIFFFGQNAGVNSPRMLHDLQNAAKRGVPIIVFNPVRERGLERFANPQSPLEMLTGRQTKLATQYHQVKTGGDIAAITGLCKTLLALDDEAAKNGAPRVLDTTFIAQHCHGFETFADFVRAGLPLAFLMVVVLAYLLVRRYGL
;
A
#
# COMPACT_ATOMS: atom_id res chain seq x y z
N MET A 1 26.04 -11.56 27.46
CA MET A 1 25.04 -11.07 26.50
C MET A 1 25.55 -10.65 25.12
N PRO A 2 26.71 -10.01 24.93
CA PRO A 2 27.18 -9.60 23.59
C PRO A 2 27.49 -10.74 22.62
N ALA A 3 28.09 -11.82 23.09
CA ALA A 3 28.48 -12.97 22.25
C ALA A 3 27.29 -13.74 21.65
N LEU A 4 26.18 -13.85 22.38
CA LEU A 4 24.95 -14.50 21.89
C LEU A 4 24.25 -13.68 20.79
N LEU A 5 24.29 -12.36 20.91
CA LEU A 5 23.73 -11.45 19.92
C LEU A 5 24.59 -11.47 18.64
N HIS A 6 25.90 -11.48 18.78
CA HIS A 6 26.84 -11.53 17.66
C HIS A 6 26.73 -12.83 16.87
N ASN A 7 26.60 -13.99 17.55
CA ASN A 7 26.37 -15.28 16.90
C ASN A 7 24.99 -15.38 16.22
N ARG A 8 23.94 -14.73 16.76
CA ARG A 8 22.64 -14.64 16.10
C ARG A 8 22.70 -13.77 14.84
N ILE A 9 23.35 -12.61 14.90
CA ILE A 9 23.51 -11.72 13.73
C ILE A 9 24.37 -12.38 12.64
N ARG A 10 25.41 -13.13 13.02
CA ARG A 10 26.22 -13.88 12.06
C ARG A 10 25.42 -15.00 11.39
N ARG A 11 24.64 -15.80 12.15
CA ARG A 11 23.71 -16.79 11.58
C ARG A 11 22.66 -16.16 10.67
N TYR A 12 22.10 -15.00 11.05
CA TYR A 12 21.17 -14.26 10.20
C TYR A 12 21.82 -13.83 8.87
N ARG A 13 23.07 -13.40 8.90
CA ARG A 13 23.81 -13.04 7.67
C ARG A 13 24.14 -14.27 6.81
N GLU A 14 24.41 -15.41 7.39
CA GLU A 14 24.64 -16.67 6.67
C GLU A 14 23.34 -17.23 6.05
N VAL A 15 22.20 -17.06 6.72
CA VAL A 15 20.87 -17.42 6.18
C VAL A 15 20.42 -16.44 5.10
N LEU A 16 20.78 -15.16 5.19
CA LEU A 16 20.47 -14.14 4.18
C LEU A 16 21.45 -14.18 2.97
N ALA A 17 22.55 -14.91 3.05
CA ALA A 17 23.39 -15.19 1.89
C ALA A 17 22.67 -16.22 1.00
N VAL A 18 21.61 -15.78 0.32
CA VAL A 18 21.02 -16.53 -0.78
C VAL A 18 22.14 -16.87 -1.76
N SER A 19 22.41 -18.16 -1.98
CA SER A 19 23.38 -18.58 -2.97
C SER A 19 23.09 -17.88 -4.31
N GLU A 20 24.10 -17.49 -5.06
CA GLU A 20 23.91 -16.76 -6.33
C GLU A 20 22.98 -17.52 -7.30
N ASP A 21 22.96 -18.84 -7.24
CA ASP A 21 22.08 -19.71 -8.02
C ASP A 21 20.59 -19.63 -7.63
N ARG A 22 20.24 -19.03 -6.48
CA ARG A 22 18.86 -18.84 -6.02
C ARG A 22 18.35 -17.42 -6.19
N LYS A 23 19.15 -16.51 -6.74
CA LYS A 23 18.67 -15.16 -7.01
C LYS A 23 17.56 -15.22 -8.06
N PRO A 24 16.37 -14.68 -7.81
CA PRO A 24 15.32 -14.68 -8.80
C PRO A 24 15.79 -13.92 -10.03
N LYS A 25 15.61 -14.52 -11.21
CA LYS A 25 15.90 -13.85 -12.46
C LYS A 25 14.92 -12.71 -12.66
N VAL A 26 15.39 -11.48 -12.58
CA VAL A 26 14.58 -10.30 -12.78
C VAL A 26 14.53 -9.97 -14.25
N GLU A 27 13.34 -10.03 -14.84
CA GLU A 27 13.09 -9.64 -16.24
C GLU A 27 12.25 -8.36 -16.28
N PRO A 28 12.50 -7.45 -17.24
CA PRO A 28 11.69 -6.26 -17.41
C PRO A 28 10.23 -6.62 -17.74
N TYR A 29 9.28 -6.14 -16.95
CA TYR A 29 7.87 -6.31 -17.24
C TYR A 29 7.40 -5.26 -18.23
N THR A 30 7.07 -5.66 -19.46
CA THR A 30 6.70 -4.75 -20.56
C THR A 30 5.20 -4.64 -20.81
N ALA A 31 4.39 -5.58 -20.29
CA ALA A 31 2.94 -5.54 -20.43
C ALA A 31 2.32 -4.41 -19.59
N PRO A 32 1.10 -3.93 -19.91
CA PRO A 32 0.38 -2.97 -19.08
C PRO A 32 0.02 -3.57 -17.72
N ALA A 33 -0.23 -2.75 -16.71
CA ALA A 33 -0.89 -3.21 -15.49
C ALA A 33 -2.30 -3.71 -15.83
N GLY A 34 -2.80 -4.72 -15.11
CA GLY A 34 -4.08 -5.36 -15.41
C GLY A 34 -4.04 -6.34 -16.58
N GLY A 35 -5.03 -6.27 -17.47
CA GLY A 35 -5.11 -7.09 -18.68
C GLY A 35 -5.08 -8.61 -18.42
N TRP A 36 -4.61 -9.36 -19.39
CA TRP A 36 -4.48 -10.82 -19.30
C TRP A 36 -3.50 -11.30 -18.22
N GLY A 37 -2.51 -10.45 -17.89
CA GLY A 37 -1.57 -10.73 -16.79
C GLY A 37 -2.29 -10.92 -15.46
N SER A 38 -3.23 -10.02 -15.12
CA SER A 38 -4.04 -10.12 -13.90
C SER A 38 -4.96 -11.34 -13.92
N VAL A 39 -5.62 -11.64 -15.04
CA VAL A 39 -6.50 -12.82 -15.16
C VAL A 39 -5.69 -14.11 -14.95
N LYS A 40 -4.54 -14.22 -15.60
CA LYS A 40 -3.63 -15.37 -15.43
C LYS A 40 -3.20 -15.52 -13.98
N SER A 41 -2.77 -14.43 -13.36
CA SER A 41 -2.28 -14.40 -11.99
C SER A 41 -3.36 -14.83 -10.97
N VAL A 42 -4.58 -14.30 -11.09
CA VAL A 42 -5.71 -14.73 -10.24
C VAL A 42 -6.04 -16.20 -10.45
N THR A 43 -6.10 -16.66 -11.71
CA THR A 43 -6.39 -18.08 -12.02
C THR A 43 -5.34 -19.02 -11.43
N GLN A 44 -4.07 -18.64 -11.50
CA GLN A 44 -2.97 -19.43 -10.92
C GLN A 44 -3.12 -19.55 -9.38
N ILE A 45 -3.41 -18.44 -8.69
CA ILE A 45 -3.62 -18.47 -7.24
C ILE A 45 -4.83 -19.33 -6.86
N LEU A 46 -5.97 -19.16 -7.52
CA LEU A 46 -7.17 -19.96 -7.24
C LEU A 46 -6.90 -21.47 -7.38
N ARG A 47 -6.16 -21.87 -8.41
CA ARG A 47 -5.77 -23.28 -8.62
C ARG A 47 -4.82 -23.76 -7.53
N ARG A 48 -3.81 -22.95 -7.20
CA ARG A 48 -2.80 -23.28 -6.20
C ARG A 48 -3.41 -23.46 -4.81
N GLU A 49 -4.30 -22.56 -4.44
CA GLU A 49 -5.00 -22.60 -3.15
C GLU A 49 -6.11 -23.67 -3.10
N LYS A 50 -6.33 -24.41 -4.19
CA LYS A 50 -7.38 -25.44 -4.33
C LYS A 50 -8.76 -24.94 -3.90
N VAL A 51 -9.06 -23.67 -4.26
CA VAL A 51 -10.33 -23.04 -3.87
C VAL A 51 -11.46 -23.55 -4.76
N PRO A 52 -12.61 -23.95 -4.19
CA PRO A 52 -13.77 -24.39 -5.00
C PRO A 52 -14.30 -23.25 -5.88
N ILE A 53 -14.34 -23.44 -7.19
CA ILE A 53 -14.67 -22.39 -8.17
C ILE A 53 -16.05 -21.75 -7.92
N PRO A 54 -17.15 -22.52 -7.67
CA PRO A 54 -18.48 -21.90 -7.48
C PRO A 54 -18.54 -20.95 -6.27
N SER A 55 -17.98 -21.35 -5.13
CA SER A 55 -17.92 -20.51 -3.93
C SER A 55 -17.04 -19.30 -4.16
N THR A 56 -15.93 -19.44 -4.85
CA THR A 56 -15.02 -18.34 -5.17
C THR A 56 -15.68 -17.27 -6.01
N ILE A 57 -16.37 -17.64 -7.08
CA ILE A 57 -17.09 -16.67 -7.94
C ILE A 57 -18.13 -15.91 -7.11
N LYS A 58 -18.88 -16.62 -6.26
CA LYS A 58 -19.87 -16.01 -5.37
C LYS A 58 -19.21 -15.00 -4.41
N GLU A 59 -18.09 -15.35 -3.79
CA GLU A 59 -17.42 -14.47 -2.84
C GLU A 59 -16.74 -13.28 -3.54
N LEU A 60 -16.12 -13.46 -4.67
CA LEU A 60 -15.57 -12.37 -5.48
C LEU A 60 -16.68 -11.41 -5.96
N TRP A 61 -17.85 -11.94 -6.30
CA TRP A 61 -18.99 -11.11 -6.66
C TRP A 61 -19.51 -10.26 -5.49
N ARG A 62 -19.40 -10.75 -4.24
CA ARG A 62 -19.82 -10.04 -3.01
C ARG A 62 -18.76 -9.06 -2.51
N GLN A 63 -17.51 -9.16 -2.96
CA GLN A 63 -16.41 -8.33 -2.48
C GLN A 63 -16.66 -6.85 -2.80
N ASN A 64 -16.45 -5.98 -1.82
CA ASN A 64 -16.61 -4.52 -1.89
C ASN A 64 -18.02 -4.05 -2.31
N LYS A 65 -19.05 -4.78 -1.93
CA LYS A 65 -20.43 -4.43 -2.22
C LYS A 65 -21.30 -4.33 -0.95
N PRO A 66 -22.40 -3.55 -0.98
CA PRO A 66 -23.43 -3.64 0.04
C PRO A 66 -23.90 -5.10 0.20
N ARG A 67 -24.11 -5.54 1.44
CA ARG A 67 -24.44 -6.94 1.80
C ARG A 67 -23.37 -7.98 1.45
N GLY A 68 -22.17 -7.53 1.14
CA GLY A 68 -21.00 -8.35 0.94
C GLY A 68 -19.98 -8.16 2.06
N PHE A 69 -18.71 -8.10 1.69
CA PHE A 69 -17.61 -7.83 2.63
C PHE A 69 -16.60 -6.86 2.01
N THR A 70 -15.92 -6.12 2.85
CA THR A 70 -14.83 -5.22 2.42
C THR A 70 -13.54 -5.99 2.26
N CYS A 71 -12.86 -5.78 1.14
CA CYS A 71 -11.54 -6.33 0.89
C CYS A 71 -10.52 -5.81 1.91
N VAL A 72 -9.76 -6.71 2.50
CA VAL A 72 -8.73 -6.38 3.51
C VAL A 72 -7.37 -5.98 2.89
N SER A 73 -7.24 -5.93 1.56
CA SER A 73 -5.95 -5.67 0.91
C SER A 73 -5.54 -4.21 1.00
N CYS A 74 -6.32 -3.27 0.46
CA CYS A 74 -5.93 -1.86 0.39
C CYS A 74 -6.97 -0.87 0.93
N ALA A 75 -8.13 -1.34 1.33
CA ALA A 75 -9.25 -0.50 1.82
C ALA A 75 -9.66 0.65 0.86
N TRP A 76 -9.48 0.48 -0.46
CA TRP A 76 -9.95 1.47 -1.44
C TRP A 76 -11.46 1.68 -1.31
N PRO A 77 -11.97 2.93 -1.40
CA PRO A 77 -13.38 3.23 -1.17
C PRO A 77 -14.33 2.41 -2.04
N GLN A 78 -15.53 2.20 -1.54
CA GLN A 78 -16.60 1.55 -2.29
C GLN A 78 -17.41 2.61 -3.03
N PRO A 79 -17.65 2.44 -4.36
CA PRO A 79 -18.51 3.36 -5.10
C PRO A 79 -19.96 3.21 -4.68
N GLU A 80 -20.76 4.27 -4.74
CA GLU A 80 -22.20 4.21 -4.48
C GLU A 80 -22.92 3.22 -5.40
N LYS A 81 -22.49 3.16 -6.66
CA LYS A 81 -23.00 2.23 -7.69
C LYS A 81 -21.91 1.24 -8.09
N PRO A 82 -21.78 0.11 -7.37
CA PRO A 82 -20.75 -0.87 -7.66
C PRO A 82 -20.99 -1.56 -9.00
N LEU A 83 -19.88 -1.88 -9.68
CA LEU A 83 -19.89 -2.70 -10.88
C LEU A 83 -20.25 -4.17 -10.57
N ALA A 84 -20.43 -4.97 -11.62
CA ALA A 84 -20.66 -6.41 -11.46
C ALA A 84 -19.57 -7.07 -10.63
N PHE A 85 -18.31 -6.64 -10.81
CA PHE A 85 -17.16 -7.09 -10.02
C PHE A 85 -16.39 -5.88 -9.47
N GLU A 86 -16.38 -5.72 -8.15
CA GLU A 86 -15.67 -4.65 -7.42
C GLU A 86 -14.39 -5.16 -6.77
N PHE A 87 -13.70 -6.06 -7.42
CA PHE A 87 -12.39 -6.53 -6.96
C PHE A 87 -11.29 -6.19 -7.96
N CYS A 88 -10.06 -6.14 -7.47
CA CYS A 88 -8.85 -6.13 -8.29
C CYS A 88 -8.09 -7.44 -8.12
N GLU A 89 -6.98 -7.58 -8.84
CA GLU A 89 -6.10 -8.74 -8.72
C GLU A 89 -5.69 -9.04 -7.27
N ASN A 90 -5.23 -8.01 -6.54
CA ASN A 90 -4.80 -8.18 -5.14
C ASN A 90 -5.97 -8.59 -4.23
N GLY A 91 -7.15 -8.01 -4.42
CA GLY A 91 -8.34 -8.37 -3.67
C GLY A 91 -8.79 -9.80 -3.94
N ALA A 92 -8.76 -10.24 -5.18
CA ALA A 92 -9.07 -11.62 -5.55
C ALA A 92 -8.09 -12.62 -4.94
N LYS A 93 -6.78 -12.29 -4.96
CA LYS A 93 -5.75 -13.11 -4.32
C LYS A 93 -5.92 -13.17 -2.80
N ALA A 94 -6.17 -12.04 -2.15
CA ALA A 94 -6.41 -11.98 -0.71
C ALA A 94 -7.59 -12.87 -0.31
N SER A 95 -8.69 -12.82 -1.06
CA SER A 95 -9.85 -13.69 -0.84
C SER A 95 -9.52 -15.16 -1.08
N ALA A 96 -8.72 -15.48 -2.10
CA ALA A 96 -8.28 -16.86 -2.37
C ALA A 96 -7.48 -17.44 -1.20
N TRP A 97 -6.57 -16.66 -0.62
CA TRP A 97 -5.81 -17.09 0.56
C TRP A 97 -6.68 -17.28 1.81
N GLU A 98 -7.74 -16.48 1.98
CA GLU A 98 -8.71 -16.70 3.07
C GLU A 98 -9.55 -17.97 2.84
N LEU A 99 -9.86 -18.29 1.59
CA LEU A 99 -10.68 -19.44 1.20
C LEU A 99 -9.85 -20.72 0.95
N THR A 100 -8.53 -20.69 1.13
CA THR A 100 -7.65 -21.84 0.84
C THR A 100 -8.13 -23.11 1.50
N SER A 101 -8.08 -24.23 0.77
CA SER A 101 -8.32 -25.56 1.33
C SER A 101 -7.04 -26.25 1.82
N LEU A 102 -5.90 -25.63 1.63
CA LEU A 102 -4.62 -26.17 2.09
C LEU A 102 -4.55 -26.12 3.62
N ARG A 103 -4.04 -27.22 4.20
CA ARG A 103 -3.93 -27.40 5.65
C ARG A 103 -2.57 -27.93 6.02
N THR A 104 -1.93 -27.26 6.99
CA THR A 104 -0.70 -27.72 7.61
C THR A 104 -1.06 -28.48 8.87
N THR A 105 -1.01 -29.79 8.79
CA THR A 105 -1.44 -30.70 9.85
C THR A 105 -0.26 -31.10 10.76
N PRO A 106 -0.52 -31.72 11.92
CA PRO A 106 0.54 -32.25 12.79
C PRO A 106 1.49 -33.23 12.11
N GLU A 107 0.98 -34.00 11.14
CA GLU A 107 1.78 -34.97 10.38
C GLU A 107 2.87 -34.29 9.56
N PHE A 108 2.57 -33.09 9.01
CA PHE A 108 3.58 -32.28 8.33
C PHE A 108 4.72 -31.92 9.29
N PHE A 109 4.40 -31.42 10.49
CA PHE A 109 5.41 -31.07 11.48
C PHE A 109 6.14 -32.27 12.07
N ALA A 110 5.50 -33.45 12.11
CA ALA A 110 6.17 -34.69 12.52
C ALA A 110 7.23 -35.12 11.48
N GLN A 111 7.10 -34.78 10.24
CA GLN A 111 8.04 -35.11 9.15
C GLN A 111 9.23 -34.18 9.07
N HIS A 112 9.10 -32.92 9.51
CA HIS A 112 10.11 -31.87 9.32
C HIS A 112 10.61 -31.32 10.65
N THR A 113 11.93 -31.15 10.76
CA THR A 113 12.55 -30.39 11.85
C THR A 113 12.48 -28.91 11.61
N CYS A 114 12.57 -28.09 12.67
CA CYS A 114 12.65 -26.64 12.53
C CYS A 114 13.90 -26.20 11.74
N ALA A 115 15.01 -26.93 11.90
CA ALA A 115 16.24 -26.69 11.14
C ALA A 115 16.06 -26.92 9.63
N GLU A 116 15.31 -27.96 9.23
CA GLU A 116 14.94 -28.20 7.82
C GLU A 116 14.03 -27.09 7.31
N LEU A 117 12.97 -26.74 8.03
CA LEU A 117 12.01 -25.69 7.62
C LEU A 117 12.67 -24.32 7.48
N GLN A 118 13.70 -24.02 8.27
CA GLN A 118 14.49 -22.78 8.14
C GLN A 118 15.26 -22.68 6.82
N GLN A 119 15.45 -23.79 6.10
CA GLN A 119 16.08 -23.79 4.77
C GLN A 119 15.08 -23.56 3.64
N TRP A 120 13.79 -23.63 3.93
CA TRP A 120 12.76 -23.40 2.95
C TRP A 120 12.61 -21.90 2.68
N SER A 121 12.14 -21.56 1.48
CA SER A 121 11.76 -20.16 1.20
C SER A 121 10.49 -19.81 1.97
N ASP A 122 10.33 -18.53 2.35
CA ASP A 122 9.09 -18.03 2.97
C ASP A 122 7.87 -18.35 2.12
N HIS A 123 8.03 -18.29 0.78
CA HIS A 123 7.00 -18.66 -0.17
C HIS A 123 6.59 -20.15 -0.02
N ASP A 124 7.53 -21.06 0.09
CA ASP A 124 7.24 -22.49 0.20
C ASP A 124 6.62 -22.84 1.56
N LEU A 125 7.04 -22.17 2.64
CA LEU A 125 6.43 -22.29 3.96
C LEU A 125 4.97 -21.82 3.92
N GLU A 126 4.69 -20.67 3.34
CA GLU A 126 3.33 -20.12 3.22
C GLU A 126 2.41 -21.02 2.37
N GLN A 127 2.98 -21.74 1.38
CA GLN A 127 2.24 -22.66 0.50
C GLN A 127 1.70 -23.90 1.22
N GLN A 128 2.16 -24.21 2.44
CA GLN A 128 1.67 -25.38 3.17
C GLN A 128 0.24 -25.21 3.67
N GLY A 129 -0.26 -23.98 3.75
CA GLY A 129 -1.64 -23.67 4.10
C GLY A 129 -1.84 -23.32 5.57
N ARG A 130 -3.04 -23.52 6.08
CA ARG A 130 -3.47 -23.08 7.40
C ARG A 130 -3.16 -24.13 8.47
N LEU A 131 -2.66 -23.67 9.62
CA LEU A 131 -2.57 -24.52 10.81
C LEU A 131 -3.95 -25.05 11.21
N THR A 132 -4.01 -26.30 11.62
CA THR A 132 -5.25 -26.98 12.01
C THR A 132 -5.48 -26.99 13.52
N GLN A 133 -4.42 -26.81 14.29
CA GLN A 133 -4.45 -26.80 15.76
C GLN A 133 -3.21 -26.08 16.32
N PRO A 134 -3.20 -25.73 17.62
CA PRO A 134 -2.02 -25.16 18.26
C PRO A 134 -0.85 -26.11 18.23
N MET A 135 0.33 -25.57 17.96
CA MET A 135 1.58 -26.31 17.91
C MET A 135 2.58 -25.68 18.88
N ARG A 136 3.38 -26.49 19.56
CA ARG A 136 4.43 -26.06 20.46
C ARG A 136 5.78 -26.59 19.96
N TYR A 137 6.81 -25.77 20.00
CA TYR A 137 8.17 -26.21 19.70
C TYR A 137 8.69 -27.16 20.82
N ASP A 138 9.11 -28.33 20.40
CA ASP A 138 9.82 -29.28 21.27
C ASP A 138 11.31 -29.25 20.95
N ARG A 139 12.07 -28.85 21.95
CA ARG A 139 13.53 -28.69 21.83
C ARG A 139 14.27 -30.00 21.64
N ALA A 140 13.74 -31.11 22.21
CA ALA A 140 14.41 -32.39 22.17
C ALA A 140 14.38 -33.01 20.77
N SER A 141 13.26 -32.86 20.06
CA SER A 141 13.08 -33.36 18.70
C SER A 141 13.35 -32.33 17.62
N ASP A 142 13.58 -31.07 17.97
CA ASP A 142 13.63 -29.93 17.06
C ASP A 142 12.40 -29.82 16.13
N LYS A 143 11.22 -30.15 16.65
CA LYS A 143 9.96 -30.16 15.88
C LYS A 143 8.87 -29.36 16.54
N TYR A 144 7.86 -28.98 15.77
CA TYR A 144 6.60 -28.57 16.35
C TYR A 144 5.73 -29.77 16.66
N VAL A 145 5.24 -29.86 17.90
CA VAL A 145 4.33 -30.89 18.35
C VAL A 145 2.97 -30.31 18.70
N PRO A 146 1.87 -31.04 18.47
CA PRO A 146 0.54 -30.56 18.80
C PRO A 146 0.36 -30.39 20.31
N CYS A 147 -0.42 -29.38 20.70
CA CYS A 147 -0.86 -29.18 22.08
C CYS A 147 -2.33 -28.74 22.11
N ALA A 148 -2.99 -28.95 23.23
CA ALA A 148 -4.35 -28.49 23.41
C ALA A 148 -4.41 -26.96 23.62
N TRP A 149 -5.53 -26.36 23.30
CA TRP A 149 -5.70 -24.90 23.47
C TRP A 149 -5.49 -24.44 24.92
N HIS A 150 -6.01 -25.17 25.88
CA HIS A 150 -5.85 -24.81 27.29
C HIS A 150 -4.37 -24.92 27.75
N GLU A 151 -3.59 -25.87 27.23
CA GLU A 151 -2.15 -25.97 27.48
C GLU A 151 -1.40 -24.78 26.86
N ALA A 152 -1.74 -24.41 25.62
CA ALA A 152 -1.15 -23.26 24.97
C ALA A 152 -1.42 -21.96 25.74
N PHE A 153 -2.68 -21.73 26.16
CA PHE A 153 -3.04 -20.57 26.95
C PHE A 153 -2.38 -20.55 28.33
N ALA A 154 -2.32 -21.71 28.99
CA ALA A 154 -1.63 -21.81 30.28
C ALA A 154 -0.13 -21.49 30.16
N ALA A 155 0.52 -22.01 29.12
CA ALA A 155 1.94 -21.75 28.87
C ALA A 155 2.20 -20.25 28.55
N ILE A 156 1.43 -19.64 27.67
CA ILE A 156 1.53 -18.21 27.33
C ILE A 156 1.27 -17.37 28.58
N GLY A 157 0.21 -17.65 29.33
CA GLY A 157 -0.13 -16.92 30.55
C GLY A 157 0.92 -17.01 31.64
N ALA A 158 1.55 -18.20 31.78
CA ALA A 158 2.64 -18.40 32.72
C ALA A 158 3.89 -17.58 32.37
N GLU A 159 4.23 -17.47 31.06
CA GLU A 159 5.34 -16.61 30.60
C GLU A 159 5.03 -15.14 30.79
N LEU A 160 3.85 -14.68 30.41
CA LEU A 160 3.45 -13.28 30.56
C LEU A 160 3.45 -12.83 32.03
N LYS A 161 3.06 -13.70 32.96
CA LYS A 161 3.09 -13.39 34.41
C LYS A 161 4.50 -13.18 34.98
N LYS A 162 5.53 -13.68 34.31
CA LYS A 162 6.94 -13.49 34.72
C LYS A 162 7.53 -12.17 34.30
N LEU A 163 6.90 -11.50 33.35
CA LEU A 163 7.40 -10.28 32.70
C LEU A 163 6.81 -9.03 33.35
N ASP A 164 7.60 -7.95 33.39
CA ASP A 164 7.06 -6.60 33.66
C ASP A 164 6.14 -6.24 32.49
N PRO A 165 4.84 -5.92 32.72
CA PRO A 165 3.92 -5.55 31.66
C PRO A 165 4.47 -4.45 30.71
N ARG A 166 5.25 -3.49 31.23
CA ARG A 166 5.85 -2.41 30.44
C ARG A 166 6.91 -2.88 29.45
N SER A 167 7.46 -4.07 29.62
CA SER A 167 8.45 -4.70 28.72
C SER A 167 7.81 -5.48 27.58
N VAL A 168 6.48 -5.65 27.60
CA VAL A 168 5.74 -6.42 26.60
C VAL A 168 5.12 -5.49 25.57
N VAL A 169 5.19 -5.86 24.29
CA VAL A 169 4.59 -5.16 23.16
C VAL A 169 3.50 -6.03 22.56
N PHE A 170 2.32 -5.47 22.37
CA PHE A 170 1.20 -6.09 21.67
C PHE A 170 1.05 -5.49 20.27
N TYR A 171 1.39 -6.25 19.26
CA TYR A 171 1.34 -5.82 17.88
C TYR A 171 0.31 -6.63 17.09
N ALA A 172 -0.54 -5.94 16.32
CA ALA A 172 -1.51 -6.57 15.43
C ALA A 172 -1.36 -6.03 14.00
N SER A 173 -1.55 -6.92 13.02
CA SER A 173 -1.62 -6.53 11.61
C SER A 173 -2.92 -5.80 11.31
N GLY A 174 -2.90 -4.86 10.35
CA GLY A 174 -4.09 -4.21 9.80
C GLY A 174 -5.10 -5.16 9.15
N ARG A 175 -4.76 -6.45 9.01
CA ARG A 175 -5.66 -7.51 8.54
C ARG A 175 -6.49 -8.15 9.64
N ALA A 176 -6.22 -7.86 10.92
CA ALA A 176 -7.06 -8.31 12.02
C ALA A 176 -8.46 -7.69 11.90
N SER A 177 -9.51 -8.46 12.21
CA SER A 177 -10.85 -7.92 12.26
C SER A 177 -10.97 -6.87 13.36
N LEU A 178 -11.97 -5.99 13.27
CA LEU A 178 -12.21 -4.98 14.31
C LEU A 178 -12.47 -5.61 15.68
N GLU A 179 -13.21 -6.71 15.72
CA GLU A 179 -13.48 -7.47 16.94
C GLU A 179 -12.21 -8.04 17.54
N THR A 180 -11.33 -8.63 16.70
CA THR A 180 -10.04 -9.15 17.15
C THR A 180 -9.15 -8.02 17.67
N SER A 181 -9.08 -6.91 16.97
CA SER A 181 -8.29 -5.74 17.36
C SER A 181 -8.78 -5.15 18.69
N TYR A 182 -10.10 -5.06 18.89
CA TYR A 182 -10.69 -4.61 20.13
C TYR A 182 -10.35 -5.54 21.32
N LEU A 183 -10.57 -6.85 21.14
CA LEU A 183 -10.28 -7.84 22.19
C LEU A 183 -8.79 -7.88 22.52
N TYR A 184 -7.93 -7.75 21.52
CA TYR A 184 -6.49 -7.73 21.72
C TYR A 184 -6.03 -6.48 22.49
N ALA A 185 -6.58 -5.31 22.14
CA ALA A 185 -6.33 -4.08 22.88
C ALA A 185 -6.88 -4.13 24.32
N LEU A 186 -8.05 -4.74 24.53
CA LEU A 186 -8.62 -4.96 25.85
C LEU A 186 -7.71 -5.87 26.68
N PHE A 187 -7.22 -6.98 26.10
CA PHE A 187 -6.28 -7.88 26.74
C PHE A 187 -5.00 -7.17 27.19
N ALA A 188 -4.39 -6.34 26.32
CA ALA A 188 -3.20 -5.57 26.66
C ALA A 188 -3.44 -4.63 27.86
N ARG A 189 -4.59 -3.93 27.90
CA ARG A 189 -4.96 -3.05 29.02
C ARG A 189 -5.22 -3.84 30.30
N MET A 190 -5.89 -4.98 30.22
CA MET A 190 -6.09 -5.87 31.39
C MET A 190 -4.78 -6.48 31.88
N TYR A 191 -3.81 -6.70 31.00
CA TYR A 191 -2.48 -7.15 31.36
C TYR A 191 -1.67 -6.07 32.10
N GLY A 192 -2.01 -4.81 31.94
CA GLY A 192 -1.47 -3.70 32.76
C GLY A 192 -0.74 -2.58 32.02
N HIS A 193 -0.88 -2.48 30.70
CA HIS A 193 -0.30 -1.36 29.94
C HIS A 193 -1.06 -1.06 28.64
N ASN A 194 -0.58 -0.04 27.92
CA ASN A 194 -1.14 0.39 26.63
C ASN A 194 -0.06 0.50 25.55
N ASN A 195 0.92 -0.39 25.58
CA ASN A 195 2.02 -0.41 24.60
C ASN A 195 1.58 -1.17 23.33
N LEU A 196 0.87 -0.46 22.48
CA LEU A 196 0.20 -0.95 21.27
C LEU A 196 0.72 -0.20 20.03
N PRO A 197 1.98 -0.42 19.62
CA PRO A 197 2.47 0.14 18.37
C PRO A 197 1.73 -0.49 17.19
N ASP A 198 1.54 0.28 16.14
CA ASP A 198 0.97 -0.21 14.90
C ASP A 198 1.80 0.22 13.68
N SER A 199 1.47 -0.35 12.51
CA SER A 199 2.19 -0.05 11.27
C SER A 199 1.90 1.35 10.74
N SER A 200 0.80 2.01 11.12
CA SER A 200 0.50 3.37 10.68
C SER A 200 1.52 4.38 11.20
N ASN A 201 2.06 4.19 12.40
CA ASN A 201 3.13 5.01 12.94
C ASN A 201 4.38 5.01 12.05
N MET A 202 4.69 3.89 11.42
CA MET A 202 5.84 3.74 10.52
C MET A 202 5.51 4.13 9.07
N CYS A 203 4.25 4.02 8.66
CA CYS A 203 3.83 4.17 7.27
C CYS A 203 3.44 5.61 6.92
N HIS A 204 2.52 6.22 7.65
CA HIS A 204 1.90 7.49 7.28
C HIS A 204 1.67 8.47 8.44
N GLU A 205 2.22 8.23 9.62
CA GLU A 205 2.06 9.13 10.77
C GLU A 205 2.59 10.53 10.48
N ALA A 206 3.74 10.65 9.82
CA ALA A 206 4.31 11.93 9.43
C ALA A 206 3.32 12.75 8.57
N THR A 207 2.64 12.09 7.62
CA THR A 207 1.58 12.71 6.81
C THR A 207 0.38 13.10 7.67
N GLY A 208 -0.05 12.23 8.59
CA GLY A 208 -1.17 12.52 9.50
C GLY A 208 -0.90 13.70 10.41
N VAL A 209 0.33 13.83 10.94
CA VAL A 209 0.75 14.99 11.74
C VAL A 209 0.73 16.27 10.91
N ALA A 210 1.31 16.25 9.71
CA ALA A 210 1.34 17.39 8.81
C ALA A 210 -0.07 17.83 8.40
N LEU A 211 -0.93 16.90 8.00
CA LEU A 211 -2.32 17.21 7.62
C LEU A 211 -3.11 17.81 8.78
N ARG A 212 -2.94 17.29 10.01
CA ARG A 212 -3.59 17.87 11.19
C ARG A 212 -3.18 19.33 11.41
N GLN A 213 -1.92 19.66 11.16
CA GLN A 213 -1.43 21.04 11.27
C GLN A 213 -1.93 21.93 10.14
N CYS A 214 -2.00 21.40 8.90
CA CYS A 214 -2.35 22.19 7.73
C CYS A 214 -3.86 22.33 7.50
N ILE A 215 -4.64 21.26 7.73
CA ILE A 215 -6.07 21.21 7.42
C ILE A 215 -6.97 20.77 8.60
N GLY A 216 -6.40 20.60 9.80
CA GLY A 216 -7.14 20.28 11.02
C GLY A 216 -7.54 18.81 11.18
N THR A 217 -7.34 17.97 10.17
CA THR A 217 -7.63 16.53 10.22
C THR A 217 -6.43 15.68 9.79
N PRO A 218 -6.15 14.53 10.44
CA PRO A 218 -4.99 13.71 10.13
C PRO A 218 -5.16 12.79 8.91
N VAL A 219 -6.20 12.99 8.12
CA VAL A 219 -6.56 12.16 6.96
C VAL A 219 -6.79 13.02 5.72
N GLY A 220 -6.63 12.42 4.53
CA GLY A 220 -6.96 13.07 3.28
C GLY A 220 -8.45 13.38 3.17
N THR A 221 -8.80 14.46 2.49
CA THR A 221 -10.17 14.95 2.31
C THR A 221 -10.77 14.62 0.95
N VAL A 222 -9.94 14.12 0.01
CA VAL A 222 -10.41 13.69 -1.32
C VAL A 222 -11.31 12.47 -1.19
N VAL A 223 -12.48 12.52 -1.81
CA VAL A 223 -13.43 11.41 -1.90
C VAL A 223 -13.45 10.80 -3.30
N LEU A 224 -14.04 9.62 -3.46
CA LEU A 224 -14.03 8.90 -4.73
C LEU A 224 -14.66 9.71 -5.88
N ASP A 225 -15.71 10.45 -5.60
CA ASP A 225 -16.41 11.26 -6.59
C ASP A 225 -15.58 12.44 -7.12
N ASP A 226 -14.56 12.87 -6.41
CA ASP A 226 -13.67 13.95 -6.85
C ASP A 226 -12.85 13.53 -8.07
N PHE A 227 -12.56 12.24 -8.23
CA PHE A 227 -11.90 11.73 -9.43
C PHE A 227 -12.72 11.98 -10.72
N ALA A 228 -14.05 12.02 -10.60
CA ALA A 228 -14.94 12.32 -11.73
C ALA A 228 -14.99 13.79 -12.09
N LYS A 229 -14.60 14.68 -11.17
CA LYS A 229 -14.74 16.14 -11.30
C LYS A 229 -13.41 16.87 -11.48
N THR A 230 -12.30 16.21 -11.16
CA THR A 230 -10.97 16.83 -11.20
C THR A 230 -10.52 17.16 -12.61
N ASP A 231 -9.79 18.27 -12.75
CA ASP A 231 -9.18 18.74 -13.99
C ASP A 231 -7.68 18.41 -14.07
N CYS A 232 -7.05 18.01 -12.94
CA CYS A 232 -5.64 17.62 -12.91
C CYS A 232 -5.39 16.70 -11.69
N ILE A 233 -4.50 15.72 -11.86
CA ILE A 233 -4.09 14.82 -10.78
C ILE A 233 -2.57 14.88 -10.62
N PHE A 234 -2.09 15.26 -9.43
CA PHE A 234 -0.69 15.16 -9.04
C PHE A 234 -0.49 13.91 -8.20
N PHE A 235 0.47 13.09 -8.56
CA PHE A 235 0.76 11.80 -7.95
C PHE A 235 2.18 11.79 -7.38
N PHE A 236 2.33 11.72 -6.05
CA PHE A 236 3.63 11.74 -5.38
C PHE A 236 3.90 10.40 -4.69
N GLY A 237 4.95 9.68 -5.11
CA GLY A 237 5.47 8.48 -4.46
C GLY A 237 4.54 7.27 -4.42
N GLN A 238 3.36 7.34 -5.02
CA GLN A 238 2.35 6.30 -4.97
C GLN A 238 2.54 5.24 -6.04
N ASN A 239 2.42 3.97 -5.68
CA ASN A 239 2.32 2.86 -6.62
C ASN A 239 0.90 2.28 -6.62
N ALA A 240 0.00 2.90 -7.37
CA ALA A 240 -1.40 2.48 -7.44
C ALA A 240 -1.55 1.05 -7.99
N GLY A 241 -0.71 0.65 -8.94
CA GLY A 241 -0.78 -0.68 -9.56
C GLY A 241 -0.50 -1.84 -8.61
N VAL A 242 0.27 -1.60 -7.56
CA VAL A 242 0.60 -2.60 -6.53
C VAL A 242 -0.23 -2.42 -5.27
N ASN A 243 -0.30 -1.18 -4.75
CA ASN A 243 -0.89 -0.94 -3.44
C ASN A 243 -2.41 -0.75 -3.48
N SER A 244 -2.94 -0.16 -4.56
CA SER A 244 -4.36 0.17 -4.68
C SER A 244 -4.87 -0.04 -6.11
N PRO A 245 -4.84 -1.27 -6.66
CA PRO A 245 -5.13 -1.49 -8.08
C PRO A 245 -6.54 -1.08 -8.52
N ARG A 246 -7.52 -0.98 -7.60
CA ARG A 246 -8.85 -0.45 -7.92
C ARG A 246 -8.81 1.02 -8.35
N MET A 247 -7.90 1.82 -7.80
CA MET A 247 -7.67 3.20 -8.23
C MET A 247 -7.35 3.33 -9.72
N LEU A 248 -6.80 2.29 -10.35
CA LEU A 248 -6.47 2.33 -11.78
C LEU A 248 -7.70 2.54 -12.67
N HIS A 249 -8.89 2.13 -12.22
CA HIS A 249 -10.15 2.40 -12.93
C HIS A 249 -10.49 3.89 -12.90
N ASP A 250 -10.34 4.54 -11.76
CA ASP A 250 -10.62 5.97 -11.60
C ASP A 250 -9.61 6.80 -12.38
N LEU A 251 -8.33 6.43 -12.34
CA LEU A 251 -7.28 7.05 -13.15
C LEU A 251 -7.51 6.84 -14.66
N GLN A 252 -7.97 5.65 -15.07
CA GLN A 252 -8.31 5.37 -16.46
C GLN A 252 -9.47 6.27 -16.93
N ASN A 253 -10.51 6.40 -16.10
CA ASN A 253 -11.66 7.26 -16.42
C ASN A 253 -11.24 8.73 -16.52
N ALA A 254 -10.40 9.22 -15.63
CA ALA A 254 -9.83 10.56 -15.70
C ALA A 254 -8.98 10.75 -16.98
N ALA A 255 -8.09 9.81 -17.29
CA ALA A 255 -7.26 9.85 -18.50
C ALA A 255 -8.09 9.84 -19.79
N LYS A 256 -9.19 9.05 -19.83
CA LYS A 256 -10.13 9.03 -20.99
C LYS A 256 -10.88 10.35 -21.18
N ARG A 257 -11.06 11.14 -20.12
CA ARG A 257 -11.60 12.52 -20.21
C ARG A 257 -10.54 13.55 -20.63
N GLY A 258 -9.27 13.15 -20.73
CA GLY A 258 -8.18 14.06 -21.08
C GLY A 258 -7.56 14.75 -19.87
N VAL A 259 -7.90 14.35 -18.64
CA VAL A 259 -7.36 14.92 -17.40
C VAL A 259 -5.85 14.63 -17.32
N PRO A 260 -5.00 15.64 -17.14
CA PRO A 260 -3.57 15.45 -16.93
C PRO A 260 -3.29 14.68 -15.64
N ILE A 261 -2.47 13.63 -15.73
CA ILE A 261 -1.97 12.87 -14.59
C ILE A 261 -0.46 13.04 -14.56
N ILE A 262 0.04 13.76 -13.54
CA ILE A 262 1.42 14.17 -13.42
C ILE A 262 2.03 13.40 -12.26
N VAL A 263 3.04 12.57 -12.53
CA VAL A 263 3.62 11.65 -11.57
C VAL A 263 5.01 12.12 -11.17
N PHE A 264 5.24 12.19 -9.87
CA PHE A 264 6.56 12.36 -9.23
C PHE A 264 6.85 11.09 -8.44
N ASN A 265 7.82 10.30 -8.87
CA ASN A 265 8.13 9.02 -8.21
C ASN A 265 9.61 8.67 -8.45
N PRO A 266 10.33 8.15 -7.46
CA PRO A 266 11.73 7.74 -7.65
C PRO A 266 11.88 6.55 -8.62
N VAL A 267 10.85 5.71 -8.73
CA VAL A 267 10.83 4.53 -9.61
C VAL A 267 9.73 4.66 -10.65
N ARG A 268 9.99 4.18 -11.86
CA ARG A 268 8.94 4.11 -12.90
C ARG A 268 8.03 2.91 -12.66
N GLU A 269 6.82 3.20 -12.22
CA GLU A 269 5.82 2.20 -11.88
C GLU A 269 4.91 1.92 -13.08
N ARG A 270 4.86 0.66 -13.51
CA ARG A 270 4.06 0.27 -14.69
C ARG A 270 2.58 0.61 -14.54
N GLY A 271 2.02 0.48 -13.33
CA GLY A 271 0.64 0.81 -13.03
C GLY A 271 0.28 2.28 -13.14
N LEU A 272 1.28 3.18 -13.23
CA LEU A 272 1.08 4.61 -13.49
C LEU A 272 1.39 4.97 -14.95
N GLU A 273 2.02 4.09 -15.71
CA GLU A 273 2.31 4.33 -17.12
C GLU A 273 1.16 3.88 -18.02
N ARG A 274 0.73 2.62 -17.90
CA ARG A 274 -0.27 2.01 -18.78
C ARG A 274 -1.15 1.02 -18.04
N PHE A 275 -2.43 1.06 -18.34
CA PHE A 275 -3.43 0.16 -17.78
C PHE A 275 -4.32 -0.44 -18.87
N ALA A 276 -4.56 -1.74 -18.81
CA ALA A 276 -5.59 -2.46 -19.56
C ALA A 276 -6.63 -2.98 -18.56
N ASN A 277 -7.87 -2.56 -18.71
CA ASN A 277 -8.93 -2.94 -17.77
C ASN A 277 -9.35 -4.40 -18.00
N PRO A 278 -9.07 -5.33 -17.07
CA PRO A 278 -9.44 -6.73 -17.23
C PRO A 278 -10.94 -6.98 -17.20
N GLN A 279 -11.75 -6.00 -16.80
CA GLN A 279 -13.21 -6.07 -16.82
C GLN A 279 -13.82 -5.45 -18.08
N SER A 280 -13.03 -4.92 -19.00
CA SER A 280 -13.48 -4.40 -20.28
C SER A 280 -13.31 -5.47 -21.39
N PRO A 281 -14.40 -6.11 -21.88
CA PRO A 281 -14.29 -7.08 -22.96
C PRO A 281 -13.58 -6.52 -24.19
N LEU A 282 -13.83 -5.26 -24.53
CA LEU A 282 -13.20 -4.59 -25.67
C LEU A 282 -11.68 -4.48 -25.50
N GLU A 283 -11.21 -4.04 -24.33
CA GLU A 283 -9.76 -3.91 -24.08
C GLU A 283 -9.09 -5.30 -24.05
N MET A 284 -9.77 -6.30 -23.49
CA MET A 284 -9.26 -7.67 -23.43
C MET A 284 -9.16 -8.33 -24.82
N LEU A 285 -10.13 -8.10 -25.70
CA LEU A 285 -10.14 -8.66 -27.07
C LEU A 285 -9.18 -7.92 -28.01
N THR A 286 -9.10 -6.60 -27.89
CA THR A 286 -8.33 -5.77 -28.84
C THR A 286 -6.90 -5.49 -28.38
N GLY A 287 -6.55 -5.80 -27.13
CA GLY A 287 -5.26 -5.43 -26.54
C GLY A 287 -5.12 -3.92 -26.30
N ARG A 288 -6.21 -3.15 -26.38
CA ARG A 288 -6.18 -1.70 -26.08
C ARG A 288 -5.76 -1.46 -24.65
N GLN A 289 -4.97 -0.41 -24.47
CA GLN A 289 -4.50 0.02 -23.16
C GLN A 289 -4.56 1.55 -23.08
N THR A 290 -4.80 2.05 -21.89
CA THR A 290 -4.83 3.50 -21.62
C THR A 290 -3.47 3.92 -21.08
N LYS A 291 -2.87 4.96 -21.69
CA LYS A 291 -1.75 5.67 -21.09
C LYS A 291 -2.31 6.49 -19.93
N LEU A 292 -1.79 6.31 -18.72
CA LEU A 292 -2.25 7.01 -17.52
C LEU A 292 -1.46 8.30 -17.33
N ALA A 293 -0.19 8.21 -16.96
CA ALA A 293 0.62 9.41 -16.77
C ALA A 293 0.78 10.20 -18.07
N THR A 294 0.39 11.48 -18.06
CA THR A 294 0.71 12.43 -19.11
C THR A 294 2.15 12.90 -19.01
N GLN A 295 2.64 13.03 -17.77
CA GLN A 295 4.03 13.33 -17.43
C GLN A 295 4.52 12.43 -16.31
N TYR A 296 5.79 12.01 -16.38
CA TYR A 296 6.42 11.17 -15.39
C TYR A 296 7.80 11.73 -15.03
N HIS A 297 7.93 12.22 -13.80
CA HIS A 297 9.13 12.84 -13.28
C HIS A 297 9.76 11.93 -12.24
N GLN A 298 10.94 11.38 -12.55
CA GLN A 298 11.71 10.63 -11.57
C GLN A 298 12.47 11.58 -10.66
N VAL A 299 12.07 11.64 -9.41
CA VAL A 299 12.73 12.40 -8.35
C VAL A 299 13.61 11.47 -7.52
N LYS A 300 14.69 11.98 -6.95
CA LYS A 300 15.45 11.21 -5.95
C LYS A 300 14.60 11.02 -4.69
N THR A 301 14.78 9.91 -3.99
CA THR A 301 14.15 9.70 -2.68
C THR A 301 14.45 10.88 -1.76
N GLY A 302 13.42 11.47 -1.17
CA GLY A 302 13.50 12.71 -0.38
C GLY A 302 13.50 14.01 -1.22
N GLY A 303 13.46 13.91 -2.56
CA GLY A 303 13.42 15.07 -3.45
C GLY A 303 12.02 15.70 -3.62
N ASP A 304 10.99 15.11 -3.04
CA ASP A 304 9.60 15.59 -3.16
C ASP A 304 9.44 17.01 -2.60
N ILE A 305 10.09 17.32 -1.47
CA ILE A 305 10.06 18.65 -0.86
C ILE A 305 10.60 19.69 -1.86
N ALA A 306 11.74 19.42 -2.50
CA ALA A 306 12.33 20.32 -3.47
C ALA A 306 11.41 20.48 -4.70
N ALA A 307 10.81 19.39 -5.20
CA ALA A 307 9.90 19.42 -6.33
C ALA A 307 8.65 20.26 -6.02
N ILE A 308 8.00 20.03 -4.88
CA ILE A 308 6.79 20.76 -4.46
C ILE A 308 7.12 22.23 -4.20
N THR A 309 8.21 22.53 -3.49
CA THR A 309 8.66 23.91 -3.24
C THR A 309 8.91 24.65 -4.54
N GLY A 310 9.53 23.99 -5.52
CA GLY A 310 9.76 24.55 -6.85
C GLY A 310 8.47 24.85 -7.61
N LEU A 311 7.47 23.94 -7.55
CA LEU A 311 6.14 24.17 -8.10
C LEU A 311 5.48 25.39 -7.48
N CYS A 312 5.46 25.47 -6.14
CA CYS A 312 4.87 26.62 -5.42
C CYS A 312 5.58 27.94 -5.79
N LYS A 313 6.92 27.93 -5.87
CA LYS A 313 7.69 29.11 -6.24
C LYS A 313 7.36 29.60 -7.66
N THR A 314 7.18 28.66 -8.58
CA THR A 314 6.80 28.98 -9.95
C THR A 314 5.40 29.58 -10.02
N LEU A 315 4.43 29.00 -9.31
CA LEU A 315 3.06 29.54 -9.24
C LEU A 315 3.05 30.96 -8.65
N LEU A 316 3.80 31.21 -7.60
CA LEU A 316 3.93 32.56 -7.01
C LEU A 316 4.54 33.55 -8.03
N ALA A 317 5.59 33.13 -8.73
CA ALA A 317 6.23 34.00 -9.73
C ALA A 317 5.30 34.33 -10.90
N LEU A 318 4.53 33.34 -11.39
CA LEU A 318 3.53 33.54 -12.45
C LEU A 318 2.38 34.45 -11.98
N ASP A 319 1.95 34.32 -10.73
CA ASP A 319 0.93 35.17 -10.16
C ASP A 319 1.40 36.62 -9.96
N ASP A 320 2.64 36.81 -9.50
CA ASP A 320 3.29 38.12 -9.36
C ASP A 320 3.44 38.80 -10.75
N GLU A 321 3.77 38.03 -11.78
CA GLU A 321 3.86 38.57 -13.17
C GLU A 321 2.49 38.93 -13.72
N ALA A 322 1.48 38.08 -13.51
CA ALA A 322 0.10 38.37 -13.91
C ALA A 322 -0.41 39.64 -13.27
N ALA A 323 -0.16 39.84 -11.96
CA ALA A 323 -0.53 41.03 -11.22
C ALA A 323 0.13 42.31 -11.80
N LYS A 324 1.43 42.27 -12.15
CA LYS A 324 2.17 43.38 -12.74
C LYS A 324 1.63 43.78 -14.11
N ASN A 325 1.18 42.81 -14.89
CA ASN A 325 0.71 43.00 -16.25
C ASN A 325 -0.81 43.26 -16.35
N GLY A 326 -1.52 43.36 -15.22
CA GLY A 326 -2.97 43.47 -15.17
C GLY A 326 -3.74 42.28 -15.75
N ALA A 327 -3.08 41.10 -15.82
CA ALA A 327 -3.68 39.86 -16.26
C ALA A 327 -4.45 39.16 -15.12
N PRO A 328 -5.37 38.22 -15.43
CA PRO A 328 -6.03 37.43 -14.40
C PRO A 328 -5.04 36.74 -13.49
N ARG A 329 -5.31 36.78 -12.18
CA ARG A 329 -4.47 36.13 -11.18
C ARG A 329 -4.42 34.60 -11.39
N VAL A 330 -3.26 34.01 -11.15
CA VAL A 330 -3.06 32.56 -11.20
C VAL A 330 -3.56 31.91 -9.92
N LEU A 331 -3.38 32.58 -8.78
CA LEU A 331 -3.83 32.11 -7.49
C LEU A 331 -5.24 32.61 -7.18
N ASP A 332 -6.07 31.77 -6.56
CA ASP A 332 -7.36 32.15 -6.01
C ASP A 332 -7.16 32.96 -4.71
N THR A 333 -6.95 34.26 -4.90
CA THR A 333 -6.71 35.19 -3.77
C THR A 333 -7.90 35.30 -2.82
N THR A 334 -9.12 35.08 -3.32
CA THR A 334 -10.34 35.08 -2.50
C THR A 334 -10.36 33.89 -1.57
N PHE A 335 -10.11 32.69 -2.09
CA PHE A 335 -10.00 31.48 -1.31
C PHE A 335 -8.88 31.60 -0.27
N ILE A 336 -7.72 32.10 -0.67
CA ILE A 336 -6.57 32.26 0.23
C ILE A 336 -6.95 33.20 1.39
N ALA A 337 -7.56 34.34 1.11
CA ALA A 337 -7.95 35.31 2.13
C ALA A 337 -9.01 34.76 3.11
N GLN A 338 -9.92 33.91 2.62
CA GLN A 338 -11.03 33.39 3.43
C GLN A 338 -10.67 32.12 4.22
N HIS A 339 -9.79 31.28 3.67
CA HIS A 339 -9.59 29.90 4.15
C HIS A 339 -8.15 29.55 4.52
N CYS A 340 -7.17 30.42 4.28
CA CYS A 340 -5.77 30.15 4.58
C CYS A 340 -5.23 31.07 5.66
N HIS A 341 -4.46 30.52 6.59
CA HIS A 341 -3.69 31.28 7.57
C HIS A 341 -2.19 31.16 7.29
N GLY A 342 -1.45 32.26 7.48
CA GLY A 342 0.00 32.27 7.31
C GLY A 342 0.49 32.21 5.87
N PHE A 343 -0.37 32.47 4.89
CA PHE A 343 -0.01 32.41 3.47
C PHE A 343 1.17 33.33 3.12
N GLU A 344 1.22 34.56 3.63
CA GLU A 344 2.31 35.51 3.35
C GLU A 344 3.65 34.97 3.86
N THR A 345 3.68 34.45 5.11
CA THR A 345 4.89 33.84 5.68
C THR A 345 5.35 32.63 4.84
N PHE A 346 4.41 31.81 4.37
CA PHE A 346 4.70 30.70 3.47
C PHE A 346 5.23 31.18 2.12
N ALA A 347 4.60 32.18 1.53
CA ALA A 347 5.00 32.76 0.23
C ALA A 347 6.40 33.37 0.30
N ASP A 348 6.73 34.08 1.38
CA ASP A 348 8.06 34.67 1.60
C ASP A 348 9.12 33.55 1.79
N PHE A 349 8.80 32.53 2.56
CA PHE A 349 9.67 31.36 2.71
C PHE A 349 9.95 30.68 1.35
N VAL A 350 8.91 30.47 0.54
CA VAL A 350 9.05 29.83 -0.76
C VAL A 350 9.83 30.70 -1.73
N ARG A 351 9.60 32.05 -1.74
CA ARG A 351 10.35 33.00 -2.57
C ARG A 351 11.83 33.04 -2.19
N ALA A 352 12.16 33.00 -0.88
CA ALA A 352 13.52 33.02 -0.38
C ALA A 352 14.30 31.71 -0.64
N GLY A 353 13.58 30.55 -0.73
CA GLY A 353 14.18 29.22 -0.80
C GLY A 353 14.87 28.87 -2.12
N LEU A 354 16.08 28.29 -2.00
CA LEU A 354 17.03 27.63 -2.91
C LEU A 354 17.01 27.93 -4.42
N PRO A 355 18.08 28.56 -4.94
CA PRO A 355 18.19 28.99 -6.35
C PRO A 355 18.50 27.89 -7.38
N LEU A 356 19.13 26.78 -7.04
CA LEU A 356 19.76 25.86 -8.03
C LEU A 356 18.96 24.58 -8.37
N ALA A 357 18.10 24.06 -7.51
CA ALA A 357 17.15 22.99 -7.87
C ALA A 357 16.00 23.53 -8.75
N PHE A 358 15.94 24.81 -8.89
CA PHE A 358 14.85 25.63 -9.39
C PHE A 358 14.70 25.60 -10.92
N LEU A 359 15.79 25.59 -11.67
CA LEU A 359 15.70 25.78 -13.13
C LEU A 359 14.98 24.62 -13.83
N MET A 360 15.15 23.39 -13.38
CA MET A 360 14.47 22.24 -13.98
C MET A 360 12.97 22.19 -13.64
N VAL A 361 12.59 22.59 -12.43
CA VAL A 361 11.19 22.57 -11.99
C VAL A 361 10.41 23.75 -12.56
N VAL A 362 11.04 24.90 -12.71
CA VAL A 362 10.44 26.09 -13.37
C VAL A 362 10.10 25.81 -14.82
N VAL A 363 11.02 25.22 -15.57
CA VAL A 363 10.77 24.85 -16.97
C VAL A 363 9.60 23.86 -17.06
N LEU A 364 9.48 22.97 -16.11
CA LEU A 364 8.43 21.96 -16.06
C LEU A 364 7.06 22.55 -15.75
N ALA A 365 6.97 23.41 -14.74
CA ALA A 365 5.73 24.09 -14.37
C ALA A 365 5.28 25.08 -15.50
N TYR A 366 6.23 25.79 -16.08
CA TYR A 366 5.95 26.66 -17.25
C TYR A 366 5.40 25.86 -18.44
N LEU A 367 5.97 24.70 -18.75
CA LEU A 367 5.48 23.83 -19.81
C LEU A 367 4.09 23.27 -19.52
N LEU A 368 3.77 23.02 -18.24
CA LEU A 368 2.45 22.58 -17.78
C LEU A 368 1.40 23.67 -17.99
N VAL A 369 1.65 24.87 -17.48
CA VAL A 369 0.76 26.02 -17.59
C VAL A 369 0.53 26.37 -19.07
N ARG A 370 1.60 26.45 -19.88
CA ARG A 370 1.52 26.78 -21.29
C ARG A 370 0.82 25.73 -22.16
N ARG A 371 0.93 24.46 -21.81
CA ARG A 371 0.34 23.37 -22.59
C ARG A 371 -1.13 23.10 -22.27
N TYR A 372 -1.55 23.40 -21.06
CA TYR A 372 -2.89 23.06 -20.57
C TYR A 372 -3.75 24.29 -20.25
N GLY A 373 -3.22 25.48 -20.44
CA GLY A 373 -3.98 26.74 -20.26
C GLY A 373 -4.39 27.01 -18.82
N LEU A 374 -3.59 26.46 -17.86
CA LEU A 374 -3.77 26.71 -16.43
C LEU A 374 -3.16 28.05 -16.06
#